data_f081ee70995c8120e117d9427561bddb
#
_entry.id   f081ee70995c8120e117d9427561bddb
#
_cell.length_a   1.000
_cell.length_b   1.000
_cell.length_c   1.000
_cell.angle_alpha   90.00
_cell.angle_beta   90.00
_cell.angle_gamma   90.00
#
_symmetry.space_group_name_H-M   'P 1'
#
loop_
_entity.id
_entity.type
_entity.pdbx_description
1 polymer ?
#
loop_
_entity_poly.entity_id
_entity_poly.type
_entity_poly.pdbx_seq_one_letter_code
_entity_poly.pdbx_strand_id
1 'polypeptide(L)'
;NPDAFNDMLANMCHGGKIAMLGIPEKEMAIDWNTVVFNMLTIKGIYGREMYETWYKMTVMLEGGLDIAPVITHRFKFDDFQEGFTTALSGESGKVILEW
;
A
#
# COMPACT_ATOMS: atom_id res chain seq x y z
N ASN A 1 1.26 -9.65 -2.40
CA ASN A 1 1.06 -10.92 -1.72
C ASN A 1 -0.29 -11.50 -2.13
N PRO A 2 -0.34 -12.72 -2.77
CA PRO A 2 -1.59 -13.36 -3.20
C PRO A 2 -2.58 -13.62 -2.06
N ASP A 3 -2.09 -14.01 -0.88
CA ASP A 3 -2.94 -14.32 0.27
C ASP A 3 -3.70 -13.08 0.73
N ALA A 4 -3.01 -11.95 0.85
CA ALA A 4 -3.64 -10.69 1.20
C ALA A 4 -4.72 -10.26 0.19
N PHE A 5 -4.52 -10.55 -1.10
CA PHE A 5 -5.51 -10.25 -2.12
C PHE A 5 -6.74 -11.18 -2.00
N ASN A 6 -6.53 -12.46 -1.74
CA ASN A 6 -7.61 -13.42 -1.52
C ASN A 6 -8.41 -13.10 -0.26
N ASP A 7 -7.72 -12.74 0.83
CA ASP A 7 -8.38 -12.30 2.06
C ASP A 7 -9.21 -11.03 1.85
N MET A 8 -8.68 -10.09 1.06
CA MET A 8 -9.43 -8.89 0.68
C MET A 8 -10.69 -9.27 -0.11
N LEU A 9 -10.58 -10.14 -1.13
CA LEU A 9 -11.75 -10.59 -1.92
C LEU A 9 -12.81 -11.26 -1.03
N ALA A 10 -12.39 -12.11 -0.11
CA ALA A 10 -13.30 -12.84 0.79
C ALA A 10 -14.08 -11.91 1.75
N ASN A 11 -13.53 -10.73 2.03
CA ASN A 11 -14.13 -9.75 2.94
C ASN A 11 -14.85 -8.59 2.23
N MET A 12 -14.90 -8.59 0.90
CA MET A 12 -15.57 -7.54 0.15
C MET A 12 -17.09 -7.67 0.22
N CYS A 13 -17.76 -6.57 0.48
CA CYS A 13 -19.22 -6.49 0.38
C CYS A 13 -19.66 -6.36 -1.09
N HIS A 14 -20.93 -6.65 -1.33
CA HIS A 14 -21.57 -6.51 -2.65
C HIS A 14 -21.41 -5.10 -3.21
N GLY A 15 -21.00 -4.99 -4.47
CA GLY A 15 -20.74 -3.72 -5.14
C GLY A 15 -19.47 -3.02 -4.67
N GLY A 16 -18.62 -3.70 -3.90
CA GLY A 16 -17.37 -3.15 -3.37
C GLY A 16 -16.38 -2.75 -4.46
N LYS A 17 -15.46 -1.84 -4.12
CA LYS A 17 -14.46 -1.30 -5.04
C LYS A 17 -13.06 -1.55 -4.49
N ILE A 18 -12.18 -2.03 -5.34
CA ILE A 18 -10.77 -2.33 -5.04
C ILE A 18 -9.89 -1.41 -5.87
N ALA A 19 -8.98 -0.69 -5.22
CA ALA A 19 -7.89 0.05 -5.86
C ALA A 19 -6.61 -0.78 -5.76
N MET A 20 -6.15 -1.31 -6.88
CA MET A 20 -4.97 -2.18 -6.94
C MET A 20 -3.74 -1.35 -7.30
N LEU A 21 -2.89 -1.06 -6.31
CA LEU A 21 -1.66 -0.28 -6.49
C LEU A 21 -0.41 -1.16 -6.57
N GLY A 22 -0.38 -2.26 -5.81
CA GLY A 22 0.76 -3.17 -5.78
C GLY A 22 0.85 -4.01 -7.05
N ILE A 23 2.07 -4.17 -7.57
CA ILE A 23 2.34 -5.07 -8.70
C ILE A 23 2.78 -6.41 -8.11
N PRO A 24 2.05 -7.51 -8.37
CA PRO A 24 2.48 -8.84 -7.94
C PRO A 24 3.81 -9.22 -8.60
N GLU A 25 4.70 -9.86 -7.86
CA GLU A 25 5.99 -10.35 -8.39
C GLU A 25 5.81 -11.47 -9.42
N LYS A 26 4.71 -12.20 -9.33
CA LYS A 26 4.36 -13.33 -10.22
C LYS A 26 2.90 -13.24 -10.62
N GLU A 27 2.55 -13.96 -11.67
CA GLU A 27 1.15 -14.16 -12.04
C GLU A 27 0.36 -14.69 -10.84
N MET A 28 -0.84 -14.13 -10.66
CA MET A 28 -1.72 -14.43 -9.54
C MET A 28 -3.07 -14.88 -10.07
N ALA A 29 -3.54 -16.03 -9.61
CA ALA A 29 -4.89 -16.50 -9.88
C ALA A 29 -5.89 -15.64 -9.07
N ILE A 30 -6.99 -15.26 -9.71
CA ILE A 30 -8.08 -14.49 -9.11
C ILE A 30 -9.34 -15.34 -9.12
N ASP A 31 -10.04 -15.42 -7.99
CA ASP A 31 -11.38 -16.01 -7.94
C ASP A 31 -12.41 -15.08 -8.61
N TRP A 32 -12.56 -15.28 -9.91
CA TRP A 32 -13.50 -14.51 -10.71
C TRP A 32 -14.97 -14.75 -10.32
N ASN A 33 -15.29 -15.91 -9.70
CA ASN A 33 -16.64 -16.15 -9.21
C ASN A 33 -16.99 -15.14 -8.12
N THR A 34 -16.11 -14.96 -7.15
CA THR A 34 -16.30 -13.96 -6.09
C THR A 34 -16.41 -12.54 -6.67
N VAL A 35 -15.57 -12.19 -7.64
CA VAL A 35 -15.63 -10.87 -8.30
C VAL A 35 -16.97 -10.66 -8.99
N VAL A 36 -17.45 -11.64 -9.76
CA VAL A 36 -18.69 -11.54 -10.54
C VAL A 36 -19.92 -11.57 -9.62
N PHE A 37 -20.00 -12.54 -8.73
CA PHE A 37 -21.19 -12.68 -7.86
C PHE A 37 -21.34 -11.55 -6.85
N ASN A 38 -20.25 -10.93 -6.43
CA ASN A 38 -20.29 -9.76 -5.57
C ASN A 38 -20.29 -8.43 -6.32
N MET A 39 -20.37 -8.46 -7.67
CA MET A 39 -20.39 -7.25 -8.52
C MET A 39 -19.23 -6.28 -8.17
N LEU A 40 -18.02 -6.81 -7.94
CA LEU A 40 -16.87 -6.01 -7.55
C LEU A 40 -16.31 -5.21 -8.71
N THR A 41 -15.80 -4.02 -8.41
CA THR A 41 -15.00 -3.21 -9.33
C THR A 41 -13.55 -3.26 -8.92
N ILE A 42 -12.67 -3.71 -9.82
CA ILE A 42 -11.22 -3.68 -9.61
C ILE A 42 -10.61 -2.64 -10.53
N LYS A 43 -9.97 -1.62 -9.95
CA LYS A 43 -9.30 -0.55 -10.68
C LYS A 43 -7.80 -0.59 -10.43
N GLY A 44 -7.02 -0.77 -11.48
CA GLY A 44 -5.57 -0.60 -11.43
C GLY A 44 -5.21 0.88 -11.24
N ILE A 45 -4.26 1.14 -10.32
CA ILE A 45 -3.73 2.46 -10.06
C ILE A 45 -2.24 2.42 -10.34
N TYR A 46 -1.78 3.25 -11.28
CA TYR A 46 -0.37 3.36 -11.60
C TYR A 46 0.13 4.79 -11.43
N GLY A 47 1.24 4.92 -10.71
CA GLY A 47 1.87 6.21 -10.47
C GLY A 47 0.98 7.18 -9.68
N ARG A 48 1.01 8.41 -10.10
CA ARG A 48 0.27 9.53 -9.51
C ARG A 48 -0.22 10.49 -10.58
N GLU A 49 -1.24 11.23 -10.28
CA GLU A 49 -1.61 12.41 -11.07
C GLU A 49 -0.59 13.52 -10.76
N MET A 50 0.22 13.90 -11.76
CA MET A 50 1.29 14.88 -11.59
C MET A 50 0.71 16.21 -11.07
N TYR A 51 1.35 16.79 -10.07
CA TYR A 51 0.97 17.98 -9.32
C TYR A 51 -0.29 17.83 -8.46
N GLU A 52 -1.37 17.26 -8.96
CA GLU A 52 -2.65 17.15 -8.27
C GLU A 52 -2.56 16.33 -6.97
N THR A 53 -1.97 15.14 -7.02
CA THR A 53 -1.83 14.31 -5.82
C THR A 53 -0.83 14.88 -4.83
N TRP A 54 0.20 15.60 -5.29
CA TRP A 54 1.13 16.30 -4.40
C TRP A 54 0.44 17.48 -3.70
N TYR A 55 -0.34 18.25 -4.43
CA TYR A 55 -1.11 19.33 -3.85
C TYR A 55 -2.08 18.81 -2.76
N LYS A 56 -2.85 17.77 -3.09
CA LYS A 56 -3.76 17.11 -2.13
C LYS A 56 -3.02 16.63 -0.88
N MET A 57 -1.87 15.97 -1.06
CA MET A 57 -1.03 15.52 0.06
C MET A 57 -0.60 16.70 0.95
N THR A 58 -0.10 17.77 0.34
CA THR A 58 0.34 18.96 1.08
C THR A 58 -0.80 19.56 1.88
N VAL A 59 -1.97 19.76 1.26
CA VAL A 59 -3.16 20.29 1.94
C VAL A 59 -3.61 19.39 3.08
N MET A 60 -3.55 18.06 2.92
CA MET A 60 -3.91 17.14 3.99
C MET A 60 -2.94 17.23 5.18
N LEU A 61 -1.64 17.33 4.92
CA LEU A 61 -0.62 17.50 5.97
C LEU A 61 -0.79 18.84 6.70
N GLU A 62 -0.97 19.93 5.96
CA GLU A 62 -1.24 21.25 6.52
C GLU A 62 -2.56 21.30 7.30
N GLY A 63 -3.54 20.51 6.87
CA GLY A 63 -4.84 20.31 7.53
C GLY A 63 -4.79 19.42 8.79
N GLY A 64 -3.60 18.94 9.17
CA GLY A 64 -3.41 18.18 10.42
C GLY A 64 -3.41 16.66 10.26
N LEU A 65 -3.27 16.14 9.03
CA LEU A 65 -3.04 14.70 8.86
C LEU A 65 -1.71 14.30 9.49
N ASP A 66 -1.76 13.53 10.56
CA ASP A 66 -0.56 13.01 11.21
C ASP A 66 -0.10 11.71 10.56
N ILE A 67 1.07 11.74 9.91
CA ILE A 67 1.73 10.58 9.31
C ILE A 67 2.88 10.03 10.18
N ALA A 68 3.21 10.66 11.29
CA ALA A 68 4.30 10.23 12.16
C ALA A 68 4.15 8.77 12.63
N PRO A 69 2.96 8.27 12.98
CA PRO A 69 2.78 6.88 13.39
C PRO A 69 3.14 5.84 12.33
N VAL A 70 3.21 6.23 11.05
CA VAL A 70 3.63 5.32 9.96
C VAL A 70 5.15 5.07 10.00
N ILE A 71 5.93 5.99 10.58
CA ILE A 71 7.38 5.87 10.72
C ILE A 71 7.67 5.02 11.95
N THR A 72 8.00 3.76 11.73
CA THR A 72 8.21 2.79 12.81
C THR A 72 9.68 2.64 13.21
N HIS A 73 10.61 2.89 12.28
CA HIS A 73 12.03 2.69 12.52
C HIS A 73 12.85 3.83 11.93
N ARG A 74 13.91 4.20 12.65
CA ARG A 74 14.91 5.17 12.21
C ARG A 74 16.30 4.59 12.44
N PHE A 75 17.14 4.63 11.44
CA PHE A 75 18.53 4.18 11.49
C PHE A 75 19.45 5.32 11.03
N LYS A 76 20.68 5.33 11.54
CA LYS A 76 21.70 6.17 10.94
C LYS A 76 22.03 5.66 9.54
N PHE A 77 22.47 6.54 8.66
CA PHE A 77 22.82 6.16 7.30
C PHE A 77 23.85 5.02 7.25
N ASP A 78 24.83 5.01 8.16
CA ASP A 78 25.85 3.97 8.21
C ASP A 78 25.26 2.57 8.48
N ASP A 79 24.11 2.50 9.12
CA ASP A 79 23.38 1.26 9.46
C ASP A 79 22.34 0.88 8.38
N PHE A 80 22.51 1.36 7.13
CA PHE A 80 21.54 1.18 6.05
C PHE A 80 21.17 -0.29 5.79
N GLN A 81 22.11 -1.21 5.95
CA GLN A 81 21.85 -2.65 5.74
C GLN A 81 20.83 -3.19 6.74
N GLU A 82 20.93 -2.79 8.01
CA GLU A 82 19.95 -3.14 9.03
C GLU A 82 18.58 -2.52 8.71
N GLY A 83 18.57 -1.26 8.27
CA GLY A 83 17.37 -0.59 7.80
C GLY A 83 16.66 -1.34 6.66
N PHE A 84 17.40 -1.79 5.65
CA PHE A 84 16.84 -2.60 4.56
C PHE A 84 16.36 -3.97 5.03
N THR A 85 17.10 -4.65 5.90
CA THR A 85 16.68 -5.94 6.46
C THR A 85 15.37 -5.79 7.23
N THR A 86 15.25 -4.74 8.05
CA THR A 86 14.03 -4.41 8.78
C THR A 86 12.86 -4.12 7.84
N ALA A 87 13.09 -3.35 6.76
CA ALA A 87 12.05 -3.08 5.77
C ALA A 87 11.57 -4.34 5.04
N LEU A 88 12.45 -5.31 4.80
CA LEU A 88 12.13 -6.57 4.14
C LEU A 88 11.46 -7.60 5.06
N SER A 89 11.59 -7.46 6.38
CA SER A 89 11.01 -8.39 7.36
C SER A 89 9.49 -8.45 7.35
N GLY A 90 8.83 -7.37 6.88
CA GLY A 90 7.38 -7.20 6.97
C GLY A 90 6.89 -6.69 8.33
N GLU A 91 7.77 -6.55 9.32
CA GLU A 91 7.46 -6.10 10.69
C GLU A 91 7.59 -4.57 10.85
N SER A 92 7.73 -3.85 9.74
CA SER A 92 7.88 -2.40 9.76
C SER A 92 6.82 -1.68 8.92
N GLY A 93 6.46 -0.47 9.35
CA GLY A 93 5.76 0.50 8.51
C GLY A 93 6.76 1.22 7.60
N LYS A 94 7.09 2.47 7.93
CA LYS A 94 8.12 3.23 7.20
C LYS A 94 9.45 3.21 7.94
N VAL A 95 10.50 2.79 7.26
CA VAL A 95 11.89 2.87 7.72
C VAL A 95 12.54 4.12 7.14
N ILE A 96 13.19 4.93 7.97
CA ILE A 96 13.90 6.16 7.62
C ILE A 96 15.38 5.98 7.88
N LEU A 97 16.22 6.43 6.94
CA LEU A 97 17.66 6.58 7.13
C LEU A 97 17.96 8.06 7.38
N GLU A 98 18.69 8.35 8.45
CA GLU A 98 19.09 9.70 8.86
C GLU A 98 20.56 9.94 8.48
N TRP A 99 20.81 11.05 7.80
CA TRP A 99 22.13 11.50 7.31
C TRP A 99 22.85 12.34 8.36
#